data_a708f1268f57dd1617233ff38e9147b1
#
_entry.id   a708f1268f57dd1617233ff38e9147b1
#
_cell.length_a   1.000
_cell.length_b   1.000
_cell.length_c   1.000
_cell.angle_alpha   90.00
_cell.angle_beta   90.00
_cell.angle_gamma   90.00
#
_symmetry.space_group_name_H-M   'P 1'
#
loop_
_entity.id
_entity.type
_entity.pdbx_description
1 polymer ?
#
loop_
_entity_poly.entity_id
_entity_poly.type
_entity_poly.pdbx_seq_one_letter_code
_entity_poly.pdbx_strand_id
1 'polypeptide(L)'
;MNLPEIKIEDLLESGVHFGHNVRRWNPKMKEYIYGVRNNIHIFDLRITLELLNLALTKIYETVSKSGKILFVGTKKQCSDVVSELSLIHI
;
A
#
# COMPACT_ATOMS: atom_id res chain seq x y z
N MET A 1 20.11 -4.51 -7.58
CA MET A 1 18.73 -3.97 -7.51
C MET A 1 18.58 -3.16 -6.23
N ASN A 2 18.44 -1.85 -6.36
CA ASN A 2 18.36 -0.93 -5.20
C ASN A 2 16.92 -0.54 -4.89
N LEU A 3 16.15 -1.53 -4.40
CA LEU A 3 14.79 -1.24 -3.92
C LEU A 3 14.85 -0.63 -2.52
N PRO A 4 13.96 0.31 -2.20
CA PRO A 4 13.89 0.85 -0.85
C PRO A 4 13.58 -0.25 0.15
N GLU A 5 14.22 -0.20 1.31
CA GLU A 5 13.92 -1.10 2.41
C GLU A 5 12.75 -0.51 3.21
N ILE A 6 11.67 -1.26 3.29
CA ILE A 6 10.47 -0.87 4.02
C ILE A 6 10.33 -1.74 5.26
N LYS A 7 10.16 -1.11 6.40
CA LYS A 7 10.02 -1.80 7.69
C LYS A 7 8.57 -1.73 8.17
N ILE A 8 8.20 -2.67 9.03
CA ILE A 8 6.85 -2.69 9.63
C ILE A 8 6.57 -1.38 10.39
N GLU A 9 7.58 -0.81 11.04
CA GLU A 9 7.44 0.46 11.75
C GLU A 9 7.00 1.60 10.82
N ASP A 10 7.52 1.63 9.60
CA ASP A 10 7.14 2.65 8.61
C ASP A 10 5.66 2.52 8.26
N LEU A 11 5.16 1.30 8.12
CA LEU A 11 3.76 1.05 7.81
C LEU A 11 2.86 1.44 8.98
N LEU A 12 3.28 1.15 10.21
CA LEU A 12 2.53 1.54 11.40
C LEU A 12 2.40 3.06 11.53
N GLU A 13 3.51 3.79 11.31
CA GLU A 13 3.51 5.25 11.37
C GLU A 13 2.58 5.87 10.32
N SER A 14 2.50 5.25 9.16
CA SER A 14 1.62 5.73 8.08
C SER A 14 0.15 5.38 8.30
N GLY A 15 -0.16 4.54 9.30
CA GLY A 15 -1.54 4.15 9.59
C GLY A 15 -2.16 3.18 8.61
N VAL A 16 -1.36 2.48 7.81
CA VAL A 16 -1.88 1.58 6.77
C VAL A 16 -2.50 0.30 7.33
N HIS A 17 -2.33 0.05 8.64
CA HIS A 17 -2.93 -1.10 9.30
C HIS A 17 -4.42 -0.91 9.61
N PHE A 18 -4.95 0.32 9.51
CA PHE A 18 -6.36 0.58 9.75
C PHE A 18 -7.20 0.26 8.52
N GLY A 19 -8.14 -0.66 8.67
CA GLY A 19 -9.11 -1.00 7.64
C GLY A 19 -10.44 -0.30 7.86
N HIS A 20 -11.48 -0.86 7.26
CA HIS A 20 -12.84 -0.36 7.43
C HIS A 20 -13.46 -0.82 8.74
N ASN A 21 -14.56 -0.15 9.12
CA ASN A 21 -15.43 -0.61 10.20
C ASN A 21 -15.90 -2.04 9.90
N VAL A 22 -16.09 -2.85 10.96
CA VAL A 22 -16.49 -4.25 10.82
C VAL A 22 -17.77 -4.45 10.00
N ARG A 23 -18.62 -3.44 9.90
CA ARG A 23 -19.87 -3.51 9.10
C ARG A 23 -19.64 -3.31 7.60
N ARG A 24 -18.48 -2.83 7.19
CA ARG A 24 -18.19 -2.46 5.80
C ARG A 24 -17.10 -3.30 5.17
N TRP A 25 -16.73 -4.39 5.79
CA TRP A 25 -15.65 -5.21 5.25
C TRP A 25 -16.14 -6.16 4.16
N ASN A 26 -15.21 -6.58 3.33
CA ASN A 26 -15.44 -7.64 2.36
C ASN A 26 -14.85 -8.93 2.95
N PRO A 27 -15.65 -10.01 3.12
CA PRO A 27 -15.15 -11.28 3.66
C PRO A 27 -13.96 -11.88 2.92
N LYS A 28 -13.75 -11.51 1.66
CA LYS A 28 -12.60 -11.95 0.88
C LYS A 28 -11.28 -11.43 1.43
N MET A 29 -11.32 -10.40 2.27
CA MET A 29 -10.13 -9.81 2.91
C MET A 29 -9.76 -10.51 4.22
N LYS A 30 -10.50 -11.52 4.64
CA LYS A 30 -10.31 -12.19 5.94
C LYS A 30 -8.87 -12.63 6.17
N GLU A 31 -8.21 -13.18 5.17
CA GLU A 31 -6.85 -13.70 5.31
C GLU A 31 -5.79 -12.61 5.50
N TYR A 32 -6.14 -11.35 5.24
CA TYR A 32 -5.23 -10.21 5.38
C TYR A 32 -5.46 -9.43 6.67
N ILE A 33 -6.46 -9.82 7.45
CA ILE A 33 -6.86 -9.10 8.66
C ILE A 33 -6.30 -9.82 9.89
N TYR A 34 -5.59 -9.05 10.71
CA TYR A 34 -5.03 -9.53 11.97
C TYR A 34 -6.09 -9.67 13.06
N GLY A 35 -6.98 -8.69 13.17
CA GLY A 35 -8.02 -8.67 14.19
C GLY A 35 -8.88 -7.44 14.11
N VAL A 36 -9.62 -7.17 15.18
CA VAL A 36 -10.54 -6.04 15.31
C VAL A 36 -10.18 -5.22 16.54
N ARG A 37 -10.14 -3.91 16.39
CA ARG A 37 -9.92 -2.98 17.50
C ARG A 37 -10.82 -1.76 17.32
N ASN A 38 -11.60 -1.44 18.36
CA ASN A 38 -12.55 -0.32 18.33
C ASN A 38 -13.50 -0.39 17.11
N ASN A 39 -14.02 -1.59 16.84
CA ASN A 39 -14.92 -1.88 15.71
C ASN A 39 -14.30 -1.64 14.33
N ILE A 40 -12.98 -1.57 14.24
CA ILE A 40 -12.26 -1.42 12.98
C ILE A 40 -11.38 -2.64 12.78
N HIS A 41 -11.39 -3.19 11.56
CA HIS A 41 -10.49 -4.27 11.20
C HIS A 41 -9.06 -3.75 11.11
N ILE A 42 -8.12 -4.52 11.64
CA ILE A 42 -6.70 -4.18 11.60
C ILE A 42 -6.00 -5.17 10.67
N PHE A 43 -5.31 -4.67 9.67
CA PHE A 43 -4.57 -5.49 8.74
C PHE A 43 -3.32 -6.10 9.38
N ASP A 44 -2.98 -7.31 8.95
CA ASP A 44 -1.74 -7.95 9.35
C ASP A 44 -0.60 -7.36 8.52
N LEU A 45 0.22 -6.52 9.15
CA LEU A 45 1.30 -5.82 8.47
C LEU A 45 2.41 -6.74 7.98
N ARG A 46 2.55 -7.93 8.53
CA ARG A 46 3.54 -8.90 8.03
C ARG A 46 3.17 -9.33 6.63
N ILE A 47 1.89 -9.55 6.38
CA ILE A 47 1.39 -9.90 5.05
C ILE A 47 1.46 -8.68 4.13
N THR A 48 1.08 -7.51 4.62
CA THR A 48 1.15 -6.26 3.85
C THR A 48 2.58 -5.97 3.40
N LEU A 49 3.55 -6.14 4.29
CA LEU A 49 4.95 -5.88 3.96
C LEU A 49 5.44 -6.82 2.87
N GLU A 50 5.11 -8.10 2.96
CA GLU A 50 5.49 -9.09 1.96
C GLU A 50 4.90 -8.77 0.59
N LEU A 51 3.60 -8.45 0.56
CA LEU A 51 2.92 -8.09 -0.69
C LEU A 51 3.45 -6.77 -1.27
N LEU A 52 3.77 -5.80 -0.42
CA LEU A 52 4.36 -4.54 -0.86
C LEU A 52 5.73 -4.77 -1.52
N ASN A 53 6.56 -5.63 -0.95
CA ASN A 53 7.85 -5.97 -1.55
C ASN A 53 7.67 -6.64 -2.90
N LEU A 54 6.68 -7.50 -3.06
CA LEU A 54 6.36 -8.10 -4.35
C LEU A 54 5.93 -7.04 -5.36
N ALA A 55 5.12 -6.07 -4.93
CA ALA A 55 4.68 -4.97 -5.79
C ALA A 55 5.86 -4.11 -6.24
N LEU A 56 6.78 -3.80 -5.33
CA LEU A 56 7.99 -3.03 -5.66
C LEU A 56 8.86 -3.75 -6.68
N THR A 57 9.01 -5.07 -6.53
CA THR A 57 9.74 -5.89 -7.48
C THR A 57 9.09 -5.83 -8.87
N LYS A 58 7.77 -5.89 -8.92
CA LYS A 58 7.03 -5.79 -10.18
C LYS A 58 7.20 -4.43 -10.84
N ILE A 59 7.19 -3.37 -10.06
CA ILE A 59 7.44 -2.01 -10.56
C ILE A 59 8.86 -1.93 -11.13
N TYR A 60 9.84 -2.45 -10.41
CA TYR A 60 11.22 -2.45 -10.88
C TYR A 60 11.37 -3.17 -12.21
N GLU A 61 10.79 -4.35 -12.34
CA GLU A 61 10.85 -5.12 -13.59
C GLU A 61 10.21 -4.36 -14.75
N THR A 62 9.06 -3.74 -14.51
CA THR A 62 8.34 -3.00 -15.54
C THR A 62 9.16 -1.82 -16.05
N VAL A 63 9.73 -1.04 -15.13
CA VAL A 63 10.54 0.13 -15.49
C VAL A 63 11.85 -0.29 -16.17
N SER A 64 12.47 -1.38 -15.72
CA SER A 64 13.71 -1.91 -16.32
C SER A 64 13.52 -2.32 -17.78
N LYS A 65 12.32 -2.72 -18.14
CA LYS A 65 11.96 -3.10 -19.52
C LYS A 65 11.39 -1.93 -20.32
N SER A 66 11.61 -0.71 -19.88
CA SER A 66 11.09 0.52 -20.49
C SER A 66 9.56 0.60 -20.50
N GLY A 67 8.91 -0.12 -19.59
CA GLY A 67 7.48 -0.03 -19.38
C GLY A 67 7.08 1.23 -18.64
N LYS A 68 5.79 1.47 -18.54
CA LYS A 68 5.23 2.65 -17.88
C LYS A 68 4.31 2.22 -16.74
N ILE A 69 4.24 3.06 -15.72
CA ILE A 69 3.38 2.85 -14.56
C ILE A 69 2.35 3.99 -14.53
N LEU A 70 1.08 3.63 -14.42
CA LEU A 70 0.01 4.61 -14.23
C LEU A 70 -0.34 4.68 -12.75
N PHE A 71 -0.14 5.85 -12.15
CA PHE A 71 -0.56 6.11 -10.78
C PHE A 71 -1.93 6.76 -10.77
N VAL A 72 -2.86 6.18 -10.02
CA VAL A 72 -4.22 6.68 -9.91
C VAL A 72 -4.47 7.10 -8.47
N GLY A 73 -4.79 8.37 -8.27
CA GLY A 73 -5.06 8.93 -6.96
C GLY A 73 -6.30 9.81 -6.98
N THR A 74 -7.46 9.18 -7.09
CA THR A 74 -8.74 9.91 -7.11
C THR A 74 -9.24 10.26 -5.70
N LYS A 75 -8.78 9.52 -4.70
CA LYS A 75 -9.15 9.80 -3.32
C LYS A 75 -8.42 11.05 -2.83
N LYS A 76 -9.12 11.90 -2.09
CA LYS A 76 -8.58 13.18 -1.63
C LYS A 76 -7.26 13.03 -0.87
N GLN A 77 -7.13 12.00 -0.05
CA GLN A 77 -5.94 11.79 0.78
C GLN A 77 -4.69 11.46 -0.04
N CYS A 78 -4.83 10.96 -1.25
CA CYS A 78 -3.69 10.56 -2.08
C CYS A 78 -3.46 11.45 -3.30
N SER A 79 -4.39 12.35 -3.62
CA SER A 79 -4.28 13.18 -4.84
C SER A 79 -3.04 14.07 -4.84
N ASP A 80 -2.69 14.67 -3.71
CA ASP A 80 -1.51 15.53 -3.61
C ASP A 80 -0.22 14.73 -3.79
N VAL A 81 -0.15 13.53 -3.21
CA VAL A 81 1.02 12.65 -3.34
C VAL A 81 1.22 12.22 -4.78
N VAL A 82 0.14 11.85 -5.47
CA VAL A 82 0.21 11.46 -6.89
C VAL A 82 0.63 12.63 -7.76
N SER A 83 0.09 13.84 -7.50
CA SER A 83 0.49 15.04 -8.22
C SER A 83 1.99 15.33 -8.03
N GLU A 84 2.49 15.18 -6.82
CA GLU A 84 3.90 15.39 -6.51
C GLU A 84 4.78 14.41 -7.28
N LEU A 85 4.39 13.14 -7.35
CA LEU A 85 5.10 12.13 -8.14
C LEU A 85 5.17 12.52 -9.62
N SER A 86 4.10 13.05 -10.18
CA SER A 86 4.07 13.44 -11.59
C SER A 86 5.04 14.57 -11.89
N LEU A 87 5.29 15.46 -10.94
CA LEU A 87 6.25 16.56 -11.10
C LEU A 87 7.69 16.07 -11.08
N ILE A 88 7.99 15.01 -10.36
CA ILE A 88 9.35 14.45 -10.28
C ILE A 88 9.81 13.86 -11.60
N HIS A 89 8.88 13.36 -12.42
CA HIS A 89 9.17 12.61 -13.64
C HIS A 89 8.95 13.39 -14.94
N ILE A 90 8.89 14.69 -14.88
CA ILE A 90 8.74 15.54 -16.07
C ILE A 90 10.04 15.68 -16.85
#